data_6da7bfbcec551c6effb4fbe2d0899db0
#
_entry.id   6da7bfbcec551c6effb4fbe2d0899db0
#
_cell.length_a   1.000
_cell.length_b   1.000
_cell.length_c   1.000
_cell.angle_alpha   90.00
_cell.angle_beta   90.00
_cell.angle_gamma   90.00
#
_symmetry.space_group_name_H-M   'P 1'
#
loop_
_entity.id
_entity.type
_entity.pdbx_description
1 polymer ?
#
loop_
_entity_poly.entity_id
_entity_poly.type
_entity_poly.pdbx_seq_one_letter_code
_entity_poly.pdbx_strand_id
1 'polypeptide(L)'
;MRRTISCWMVVALLAGAGLVTWAQNPTTVLDIEPGVAQLGAGGAGLSIVNGAETLYYNPAGLAELPGISFSSFYASHFGLANYSAFALTFKNFGVAALLYNSGSIPGYDAGGDPTGNLAFGNTVFILGAGVSPDDLPFLPDLGFDFSLGARFKTVNVSIGDEKGSGFSLDLGFRSSLPDMRFGSVSLSEIAVGVGAVNLFGALSYDEVQEQFGMDIELGASALFMEAVRASLDLHLGGELRLGVSYSPMPTFALRLGIISKSSFSVTAGLGVNVEGFMIDYAFVTHTLGATHRISLTLDFSSLDIGALSRSLRRLLP
;
A
#
# COMPACT_ATOMS: atom_id res chain seq x y z
N MET A 1 -35.45 -12.51 1.41
CA MET A 1 -34.71 -12.99 2.60
C MET A 1 -33.21 -13.11 2.42
N ARG A 2 -32.65 -13.33 1.21
CA ARG A 2 -31.16 -13.44 1.01
C ARG A 2 -30.39 -12.10 1.12
N ARG A 3 -30.98 -10.95 0.79
CA ARG A 3 -30.34 -9.63 0.87
C ARG A 3 -30.13 -9.08 2.29
N THR A 4 -30.88 -9.58 3.26
CA THR A 4 -30.78 -9.12 4.66
C THR A 4 -29.65 -9.80 5.44
N ILE A 5 -29.22 -11.00 5.04
CA ILE A 5 -28.16 -11.75 5.72
C ILE A 5 -26.78 -11.10 5.46
N SER A 6 -26.53 -10.56 4.26
CA SER A 6 -25.27 -9.88 3.93
C SER A 6 -25.03 -8.60 4.75
N CYS A 7 -26.08 -7.81 5.03
CA CYS A 7 -25.96 -6.63 5.87
C CYS A 7 -25.64 -6.97 7.34
N TRP A 8 -26.22 -8.04 7.87
CA TRP A 8 -25.98 -8.44 9.27
C TRP A 8 -24.60 -9.04 9.52
N MET A 9 -23.99 -9.70 8.51
CA MET A 9 -22.61 -10.18 8.61
C MET A 9 -21.60 -9.02 8.64
N VAL A 10 -21.82 -7.97 7.86
CA VAL A 10 -20.97 -6.75 7.89
C VAL A 10 -21.12 -6.01 9.23
N VAL A 11 -22.35 -5.91 9.76
CA VAL A 11 -22.61 -5.30 11.06
C VAL A 11 -22.04 -6.13 12.22
N ALA A 12 -22.04 -7.45 12.13
CA ALA A 12 -21.46 -8.32 13.15
C ALA A 12 -19.91 -8.26 13.14
N LEU A 13 -19.26 -8.09 11.98
CA LEU A 13 -17.84 -7.83 11.87
C LEU A 13 -17.45 -6.47 12.47
N LEU A 14 -18.29 -5.44 12.29
CA LEU A 14 -18.08 -4.12 12.86
C LEU A 14 -18.32 -4.07 14.38
N ALA A 15 -19.23 -4.88 14.91
CA ALA A 15 -19.53 -4.95 16.35
C ALA A 15 -18.46 -5.72 17.15
N GLY A 16 -17.66 -6.59 16.51
CA GLY A 16 -16.52 -7.27 17.14
C GLY A 16 -15.28 -6.40 17.37
N ALA A 17 -15.23 -5.20 16.77
CA ALA A 17 -14.09 -4.29 16.82
C ALA A 17 -13.96 -3.50 18.14
N GLY A 18 -14.74 -3.80 19.17
CA GLY A 18 -14.90 -3.00 20.39
C GLY A 18 -13.76 -3.03 21.42
N LEU A 19 -12.61 -3.68 21.17
CA LEU A 19 -11.48 -3.72 22.11
C LEU A 19 -10.13 -3.56 21.36
N VAL A 20 -10.01 -2.49 20.58
CA VAL A 20 -8.69 -2.11 20.05
C VAL A 20 -7.96 -1.32 21.13
N THR A 21 -7.01 -1.95 21.81
CA THR A 21 -6.06 -1.25 22.66
C THR A 21 -5.09 -0.53 21.74
N TRP A 22 -5.04 0.78 21.82
CA TRP A 22 -4.12 1.66 21.10
C TRP A 22 -2.70 1.46 21.63
N ALA A 23 -2.03 0.38 21.23
CA ALA A 23 -0.59 0.27 21.43
C ALA A 23 0.11 1.20 20.45
N GLN A 24 1.12 1.95 20.91
CA GLN A 24 1.99 2.67 20.00
C GLN A 24 2.78 1.63 19.22
N ASN A 25 2.81 1.75 17.89
CA ASN A 25 3.66 0.89 17.06
C ASN A 25 5.13 1.19 17.33
N PRO A 26 5.98 0.17 17.43
CA PRO A 26 7.42 0.40 17.38
C PRO A 26 7.77 1.11 16.08
N THR A 27 8.69 2.08 16.15
CA THR A 27 9.12 2.85 14.99
C THR A 27 9.77 1.94 13.95
N THR A 28 9.05 1.67 12.88
CA THR A 28 9.54 0.82 11.79
C THR A 28 9.19 1.42 10.42
N VAL A 29 9.84 0.91 9.37
CA VAL A 29 9.51 1.28 7.99
C VAL A 29 8.11 0.80 7.57
N LEU A 30 7.46 -0.06 8.35
CA LEU A 30 6.08 -0.51 8.09
C LEU A 30 5.06 0.63 8.11
N ASP A 31 5.37 1.73 8.82
CA ASP A 31 4.52 2.92 8.87
C ASP A 31 4.70 3.85 7.65
N ILE A 32 5.63 3.51 6.75
CA ILE A 32 5.94 4.31 5.55
C ILE A 32 5.57 3.49 4.31
N GLU A 33 4.44 3.80 3.71
CA GLU A 33 3.96 3.08 2.54
C GLU A 33 4.85 3.30 1.31
N PRO A 34 5.22 2.23 0.58
CA PRO A 34 6.06 2.32 -0.61
C PRO A 34 5.28 2.54 -1.92
N GLY A 35 3.95 2.41 -1.94
CA GLY A 35 3.13 2.53 -3.14
C GLY A 35 3.02 3.97 -3.65
N VAL A 36 3.76 4.33 -4.69
CA VAL A 36 3.86 5.73 -5.16
C VAL A 36 2.61 6.20 -5.87
N ALA A 37 1.98 5.34 -6.69
CA ALA A 37 0.77 5.70 -7.40
C ALA A 37 -0.38 6.03 -6.44
N GLN A 38 -0.65 5.16 -5.47
CA GLN A 38 -1.69 5.38 -4.47
C GLN A 38 -1.34 6.53 -3.54
N LEU A 39 -0.07 6.67 -3.16
CA LEU A 39 0.35 7.76 -2.28
C LEU A 39 0.18 9.13 -2.93
N GLY A 40 0.41 9.24 -4.25
CA GLY A 40 0.09 10.46 -5.00
C GLY A 40 -1.41 10.81 -4.94
N ALA A 41 -2.27 9.81 -4.74
CA ALA A 41 -3.71 9.93 -4.51
C ALA A 41 -4.07 9.74 -3.02
N GLY A 42 -3.30 10.31 -2.09
CA GLY A 42 -3.63 10.30 -0.67
C GLY A 42 -3.37 8.98 0.06
N GLY A 43 -2.76 7.98 -0.58
CA GLY A 43 -2.49 6.68 0.04
C GLY A 43 -3.74 5.79 0.21
N ALA A 44 -4.89 6.16 -0.32
CA ALA A 44 -6.12 5.36 -0.26
C ALA A 44 -6.06 4.23 -1.30
N GLY A 45 -5.51 3.09 -0.90
CA GLY A 45 -5.20 1.96 -1.78
C GLY A 45 -5.86 0.63 -1.41
N LEU A 46 -6.56 0.55 -0.28
CA LEU A 46 -7.05 -0.71 0.29
C LEU A 46 -8.03 -1.48 -0.61
N SER A 47 -8.81 -0.77 -1.42
CA SER A 47 -9.76 -1.36 -2.38
C SER A 47 -9.23 -1.42 -3.81
N ILE A 48 -8.02 -0.93 -4.08
CA ILE A 48 -7.45 -0.78 -5.42
C ILE A 48 -6.47 -1.92 -5.71
N VAL A 49 -6.61 -2.55 -6.87
CA VAL A 49 -5.64 -3.50 -7.42
C VAL A 49 -4.75 -2.77 -8.42
N ASN A 50 -3.45 -2.71 -8.16
CA ASN A 50 -2.47 -2.00 -8.98
C ASN A 50 -1.14 -2.75 -9.04
N GLY A 51 -1.07 -3.78 -9.86
CA GLY A 51 0.15 -4.55 -10.06
C GLY A 51 0.84 -4.95 -8.75
N ALA A 52 2.15 -4.83 -8.71
CA ALA A 52 2.96 -5.19 -7.53
C ALA A 52 2.69 -4.34 -6.28
N GLU A 53 2.19 -3.11 -6.42
CA GLU A 53 1.85 -2.26 -5.28
C GLU A 53 0.67 -2.80 -4.46
N THR A 54 -0.19 -3.64 -5.05
CA THR A 54 -1.31 -4.31 -4.36
C THR A 54 -0.87 -5.04 -3.10
N LEU A 55 0.33 -5.65 -3.12
CA LEU A 55 0.89 -6.36 -1.97
C LEU A 55 1.06 -5.45 -0.74
N TYR A 56 1.31 -4.15 -0.95
CA TYR A 56 1.54 -3.20 0.14
C TYR A 56 0.25 -2.74 0.82
N TYR A 57 -0.87 -2.69 0.08
CA TYR A 57 -2.13 -2.16 0.58
C TYR A 57 -3.07 -3.27 1.06
N ASN A 58 -3.41 -4.21 0.18
CA ASN A 58 -4.36 -5.28 0.53
C ASN A 58 -3.97 -6.60 -0.17
N PRO A 59 -3.49 -7.61 0.58
CA PRO A 59 -3.09 -8.88 -0.01
C PRO A 59 -4.25 -9.63 -0.70
N ALA A 60 -5.51 -9.33 -0.40
CA ALA A 60 -6.65 -9.92 -1.08
C ALA A 60 -6.65 -9.63 -2.58
N GLY A 61 -6.21 -8.43 -2.98
CA GLY A 61 -6.12 -8.05 -4.39
C GLY A 61 -5.12 -8.88 -5.21
N LEU A 62 -4.23 -9.65 -4.59
CA LEU A 62 -3.31 -10.56 -5.29
C LEU A 62 -4.05 -11.64 -6.09
N ALA A 63 -5.25 -12.04 -5.65
CA ALA A 63 -6.09 -12.99 -6.36
C ALA A 63 -6.61 -12.46 -7.71
N GLU A 64 -6.66 -11.14 -7.86
CA GLU A 64 -7.23 -10.44 -9.01
C GLU A 64 -6.18 -9.96 -10.01
N LEU A 65 -4.89 -10.18 -9.72
CA LEU A 65 -3.81 -9.78 -10.62
C LEU A 65 -3.85 -10.59 -11.92
N PRO A 66 -3.75 -9.95 -13.09
CA PRO A 66 -3.82 -10.62 -14.38
C PRO A 66 -2.55 -11.41 -14.73
N GLY A 67 -1.43 -11.12 -14.05
CA GLY A 67 -0.15 -11.74 -14.36
C GLY A 67 0.98 -11.27 -13.47
N ILE A 68 2.20 -11.31 -14.02
CA ILE A 68 3.42 -10.94 -13.29
C ILE A 68 3.60 -9.43 -13.34
N SER A 69 3.88 -8.82 -12.18
CA SER A 69 4.26 -7.41 -12.07
C SER A 69 5.45 -7.25 -11.15
N PHE A 70 6.39 -6.41 -11.53
CA PHE A 70 7.53 -6.00 -10.71
C PHE A 70 7.46 -4.50 -10.45
N SER A 71 7.72 -4.07 -9.24
CA SER A 71 7.81 -2.65 -8.86
C SER A 71 9.09 -2.38 -8.10
N SER A 72 9.73 -1.27 -8.40
CA SER A 72 10.80 -0.69 -7.59
C SER A 72 10.44 0.74 -7.20
N PHE A 73 10.79 1.11 -6.01
CA PHE A 73 10.48 2.42 -5.41
C PHE A 73 11.73 3.00 -4.77
N TYR A 74 11.85 4.33 -4.83
CA TYR A 74 12.87 5.08 -4.13
C TYR A 74 12.32 6.41 -3.61
N ALA A 75 12.71 6.77 -2.39
CA ALA A 75 12.51 8.09 -1.81
C ALA A 75 13.72 8.55 -1.01
N SER A 76 14.02 9.84 -1.10
CA SER A 76 14.85 10.53 -0.13
C SER A 76 13.94 11.12 0.94
N HIS A 77 13.99 10.59 2.16
CA HIS A 77 13.14 11.00 3.27
C HIS A 77 13.76 12.21 3.96
N PHE A 78 13.22 13.40 3.65
CA PHE A 78 13.70 14.71 4.15
C PHE A 78 15.19 15.01 3.89
N GLY A 79 15.82 14.33 2.92
CA GLY A 79 17.26 14.43 2.69
C GLY A 79 18.14 13.74 3.75
N LEU A 80 17.53 13.08 4.74
CA LEU A 80 18.21 12.46 5.90
C LEU A 80 18.31 10.95 5.80
N ALA A 81 17.40 10.32 5.11
CA ALA A 81 17.37 8.87 4.96
C ALA A 81 16.97 8.46 3.54
N ASN A 82 17.43 7.29 3.14
CA ASN A 82 17.05 6.65 1.89
C ASN A 82 16.06 5.53 2.16
N TYR A 83 14.98 5.49 1.41
CA TYR A 83 14.00 4.44 1.45
C TYR A 83 13.82 3.83 0.07
N SER A 84 14.02 2.54 -0.04
CA SER A 84 13.83 1.77 -1.26
C SER A 84 12.93 0.58 -0.99
N ALA A 85 12.12 0.20 -1.97
CA ALA A 85 11.33 -1.02 -1.91
C ALA A 85 11.30 -1.70 -3.27
N PHE A 86 11.17 -3.03 -3.24
CA PHE A 86 11.04 -3.88 -4.41
C PHE A 86 9.92 -4.87 -4.15
N ALA A 87 9.04 -5.05 -5.13
CA ALA A 87 8.00 -6.07 -5.07
C ALA A 87 7.93 -6.84 -6.38
N LEU A 88 7.65 -8.11 -6.27
CA LEU A 88 7.32 -9.00 -7.37
C LEU A 88 6.04 -9.73 -7.02
N THR A 89 5.05 -9.62 -7.89
CA THR A 89 3.77 -10.28 -7.73
C THR A 89 3.43 -11.10 -8.97
N PHE A 90 2.68 -12.15 -8.75
CA PHE A 90 2.02 -12.96 -9.77
C PHE A 90 0.66 -13.36 -9.23
N LYS A 91 -0.22 -13.86 -10.06
CA LYS A 91 -1.58 -14.21 -9.60
C LYS A 91 -1.49 -15.03 -8.32
N ASN A 92 -2.25 -14.65 -7.30
CA ASN A 92 -2.37 -15.24 -5.97
C ASN A 92 -1.17 -15.05 -5.01
N PHE A 93 0.00 -14.58 -5.46
CA PHE A 93 1.17 -14.48 -4.59
C PHE A 93 1.99 -13.21 -4.82
N GLY A 94 2.75 -12.82 -3.80
CA GLY A 94 3.68 -11.71 -3.91
C GLY A 94 4.76 -11.75 -2.86
N VAL A 95 5.92 -11.20 -3.22
CA VAL A 95 7.06 -11.00 -2.32
C VAL A 95 7.55 -9.58 -2.42
N ALA A 96 8.02 -8.99 -1.31
CA ALA A 96 8.63 -7.68 -1.32
C ALA A 96 9.76 -7.55 -0.31
N ALA A 97 10.64 -6.56 -0.55
CA ALA A 97 11.68 -6.13 0.36
C ALA A 97 11.63 -4.61 0.51
N LEU A 98 11.65 -4.12 1.74
CA LEU A 98 11.70 -2.71 2.08
C LEU A 98 13.02 -2.44 2.80
N LEU A 99 13.74 -1.41 2.39
CA LEU A 99 15.08 -1.07 2.88
C LEU A 99 15.10 0.42 3.25
N TYR A 100 15.28 0.71 4.52
CA TYR A 100 15.39 2.07 5.03
C TYR A 100 16.73 2.27 5.72
N ASN A 101 17.41 3.37 5.43
CA ASN A 101 18.71 3.70 6.03
C ASN A 101 18.84 5.21 6.22
N SER A 102 19.09 5.64 7.46
CA SER A 102 19.26 7.07 7.80
C SER A 102 20.64 7.63 7.42
N GLY A 103 21.55 6.80 6.93
CA GLY A 103 22.95 7.24 6.83
C GLY A 103 23.57 7.46 8.22
N SER A 104 24.63 8.27 8.26
CA SER A 104 25.40 8.55 9.47
C SER A 104 24.80 9.72 10.23
N ILE A 105 24.42 9.52 11.49
CA ILE A 105 23.90 10.55 12.40
C ILE A 105 24.98 10.81 13.45
N PRO A 106 25.54 12.03 13.55
CA PRO A 106 26.54 12.36 14.59
C PRO A 106 25.94 12.16 16.00
N GLY A 107 26.61 11.37 16.80
CA GLY A 107 26.29 11.18 18.22
C GLY A 107 27.08 12.13 19.12
N TYR A 108 26.45 12.57 20.21
CA TYR A 108 27.07 13.41 21.21
C TYR A 108 26.72 12.89 22.61
N ASP A 109 27.64 13.03 23.57
CA ASP A 109 27.35 12.73 24.96
C ASP A 109 26.61 13.88 25.67
N ALA A 110 26.31 13.70 26.95
CA ALA A 110 25.62 14.74 27.75
C ALA A 110 26.43 16.02 27.94
N GLY A 111 27.76 16.00 27.74
CA GLY A 111 28.65 17.15 27.74
C GLY A 111 28.71 17.86 26.39
N GLY A 112 28.19 17.29 25.34
CA GLY A 112 28.25 17.79 23.98
C GLY A 112 29.48 17.32 23.20
N ASP A 113 30.24 16.38 23.74
CA ASP A 113 31.42 15.84 23.07
C ASP A 113 31.00 14.74 22.06
N PRO A 114 31.63 14.66 20.88
CA PRO A 114 31.30 13.66 19.87
C PRO A 114 31.56 12.23 20.37
N THR A 115 30.56 11.37 20.32
CA THR A 115 30.63 9.95 20.70
C THR A 115 30.76 8.98 19.53
N GLY A 116 30.86 9.53 18.29
CA GLY A 116 30.90 8.77 17.07
C GLY A 116 29.66 8.98 16.22
N ASN A 117 29.37 8.03 15.33
CA ASN A 117 28.23 8.11 14.43
C ASN A 117 27.25 6.98 14.73
N LEU A 118 25.97 7.32 14.77
CA LEU A 118 24.88 6.35 14.81
C LEU A 118 24.31 6.18 13.39
N ALA A 119 23.77 5.01 13.11
CA ALA A 119 22.97 4.77 11.91
C ALA A 119 21.69 4.02 12.31
N PHE A 120 20.58 4.43 11.72
CA PHE A 120 19.33 3.69 11.81
C PHE A 120 19.10 2.92 10.51
N GLY A 121 18.94 1.61 10.63
CA GLY A 121 18.64 0.73 9.52
C GLY A 121 17.36 -0.07 9.80
N ASN A 122 16.54 -0.29 8.77
CA ASN A 122 15.37 -1.13 8.87
C ASN A 122 15.18 -1.91 7.57
N THR A 123 15.03 -3.23 7.69
CA THR A 123 14.77 -4.12 6.56
C THR A 123 13.54 -4.95 6.85
N VAL A 124 12.59 -4.93 5.90
CA VAL A 124 11.37 -5.73 5.97
C VAL A 124 11.28 -6.64 4.75
N PHE A 125 10.98 -7.91 4.98
CA PHE A 125 10.57 -8.83 3.91
C PHE A 125 9.08 -9.14 4.08
N ILE A 126 8.38 -9.15 2.95
CA ILE A 126 6.95 -9.40 2.88
C ILE A 126 6.70 -10.61 1.99
N LEU A 127 5.86 -11.52 2.47
CA LEU A 127 5.29 -12.63 1.70
C LEU A 127 3.77 -12.51 1.77
N GLY A 128 3.10 -12.43 0.64
CA GLY A 128 1.64 -12.30 0.56
C GLY A 128 1.02 -13.38 -0.31
N ALA A 129 -0.21 -13.74 0.05
CA ALA A 129 -1.06 -14.61 -0.76
C ALA A 129 -2.48 -14.10 -0.75
N GLY A 130 -3.19 -14.28 -1.88
CA GLY A 130 -4.60 -13.95 -2.04
C GLY A 130 -5.33 -15.05 -2.79
N VAL A 131 -6.59 -15.27 -2.45
CA VAL A 131 -7.46 -16.27 -3.09
C VAL A 131 -8.84 -15.67 -3.34
N SER A 132 -9.46 -16.09 -4.44
CA SER A 132 -10.84 -15.76 -4.80
C SER A 132 -11.70 -17.05 -4.77
N PRO A 133 -13.02 -16.98 -4.82
CA PRO A 133 -13.87 -18.17 -4.95
C PRO A 133 -13.49 -19.06 -6.12
N ASP A 134 -13.02 -18.48 -7.23
CA ASP A 134 -12.60 -19.25 -8.42
C ASP A 134 -11.38 -20.15 -8.16
N ASP A 135 -10.55 -19.77 -7.19
CA ASP A 135 -9.38 -20.56 -6.76
C ASP A 135 -9.75 -21.68 -5.77
N LEU A 136 -11.02 -21.70 -5.28
CA LEU A 136 -11.52 -22.56 -4.22
C LEU A 136 -12.79 -23.32 -4.69
N PRO A 137 -12.66 -24.34 -5.55
CA PRO A 137 -13.79 -25.01 -6.22
C PRO A 137 -14.75 -25.74 -5.26
N PHE A 138 -14.39 -25.86 -3.97
CA PHE A 138 -15.26 -26.43 -2.94
C PHE A 138 -16.18 -25.38 -2.28
N LEU A 139 -15.96 -24.08 -2.54
CA LEU A 139 -16.84 -23.01 -2.04
C LEU A 139 -18.12 -22.95 -2.91
N PRO A 140 -19.30 -22.85 -2.30
CA PRO A 140 -20.52 -22.60 -3.04
C PRO A 140 -20.50 -21.17 -3.61
N ASP A 141 -21.18 -20.97 -4.73
CA ASP A 141 -21.43 -19.64 -5.27
C ASP A 141 -22.23 -18.81 -4.24
N LEU A 142 -21.59 -17.78 -3.71
CA LEU A 142 -22.18 -16.88 -2.72
C LEU A 142 -22.98 -15.74 -3.37
N GLY A 143 -22.92 -15.60 -4.70
CA GLY A 143 -23.63 -14.60 -5.48
C GLY A 143 -23.06 -13.19 -5.38
N PHE A 144 -21.78 -13.07 -5.02
CA PHE A 144 -20.99 -11.83 -5.08
C PHE A 144 -19.50 -12.15 -5.20
N ASP A 145 -18.77 -11.27 -5.87
CA ASP A 145 -17.34 -11.41 -6.08
C ASP A 145 -16.58 -10.91 -4.86
N PHE A 146 -15.66 -11.71 -4.35
CA PHE A 146 -14.77 -11.31 -3.26
C PHE A 146 -13.41 -12.01 -3.36
N SER A 147 -12.44 -11.46 -2.66
CA SER A 147 -11.14 -12.08 -2.46
C SER A 147 -10.70 -11.95 -1.00
N LEU A 148 -9.90 -12.91 -0.56
CA LEU A 148 -9.26 -12.95 0.76
C LEU A 148 -7.76 -13.01 0.58
N GLY A 149 -7.03 -12.43 1.52
CA GLY A 149 -5.57 -12.47 1.48
C GLY A 149 -4.94 -12.43 2.85
N ALA A 150 -3.70 -12.88 2.89
CA ALA A 150 -2.84 -12.79 4.06
C ALA A 150 -1.45 -12.28 3.66
N ARG A 151 -0.81 -11.54 4.55
CA ARG A 151 0.53 -11.00 4.37
C ARG A 151 1.34 -11.22 5.63
N PHE A 152 2.46 -11.94 5.50
CA PHE A 152 3.43 -12.13 6.56
C PHE A 152 4.62 -11.20 6.33
N LYS A 153 5.04 -10.51 7.38
CA LYS A 153 6.14 -9.54 7.35
C LYS A 153 7.19 -9.94 8.37
N THR A 154 8.48 -9.93 7.99
CA THR A 154 9.59 -9.98 8.94
C THR A 154 10.25 -8.62 8.99
N VAL A 155 10.64 -8.19 10.16
CA VAL A 155 11.21 -6.86 10.41
C VAL A 155 12.55 -7.02 11.09
N ASN A 156 13.59 -6.38 10.58
CA ASN A 156 14.89 -6.26 11.22
C ASN A 156 15.25 -4.79 11.36
N VAL A 157 15.54 -4.36 12.57
CA VAL A 157 15.90 -2.97 12.92
C VAL A 157 17.32 -2.96 13.49
N SER A 158 18.09 -1.92 13.17
CA SER A 158 19.38 -1.64 13.80
C SER A 158 19.47 -0.16 14.17
N ILE A 159 19.94 0.14 15.37
CA ILE A 159 20.17 1.50 15.88
C ILE A 159 21.54 1.49 16.53
N GLY A 160 22.55 2.01 15.83
CA GLY A 160 23.95 1.85 16.26
C GLY A 160 24.33 0.35 16.35
N ASP A 161 24.70 -0.10 17.52
CA ASP A 161 25.07 -1.50 17.80
C ASP A 161 23.88 -2.37 18.19
N GLU A 162 22.75 -1.75 18.57
CA GLU A 162 21.52 -2.45 18.96
C GLU A 162 20.78 -3.02 17.75
N LYS A 163 20.24 -4.24 17.92
CA LYS A 163 19.49 -4.94 16.87
C LYS A 163 18.18 -5.46 17.41
N GLY A 164 17.15 -5.29 16.62
CA GLY A 164 15.82 -5.86 16.88
C GLY A 164 15.35 -6.69 15.70
N SER A 165 14.58 -7.73 15.99
CA SER A 165 13.92 -8.52 14.95
C SER A 165 12.50 -8.85 15.36
N GLY A 166 11.62 -8.96 14.37
CA GLY A 166 10.21 -9.20 14.62
C GLY A 166 9.48 -9.76 13.41
N PHE A 167 8.21 -10.00 13.63
CA PHE A 167 7.30 -10.40 12.55
C PHE A 167 5.91 -9.78 12.76
N SER A 168 5.13 -9.73 11.69
CA SER A 168 3.73 -9.30 11.73
C SER A 168 2.90 -10.06 10.70
N LEU A 169 1.63 -10.27 11.00
CA LEU A 169 0.64 -10.88 10.12
C LEU A 169 -0.50 -9.91 9.88
N ASP A 170 -0.88 -9.75 8.61
CA ASP A 170 -2.04 -9.00 8.19
C ASP A 170 -3.02 -9.90 7.44
N LEU A 171 -4.31 -9.56 7.52
CA LEU A 171 -5.36 -10.17 6.73
C LEU A 171 -6.06 -9.10 5.89
N GLY A 172 -6.52 -9.50 4.71
CA GLY A 172 -7.23 -8.64 3.78
C GLY A 172 -8.51 -9.29 3.25
N PHE A 173 -9.49 -8.46 3.00
CA PHE A 173 -10.71 -8.77 2.26
C PHE A 173 -10.91 -7.69 1.19
N ARG A 174 -11.39 -8.09 0.03
CA ARG A 174 -11.81 -7.17 -1.02
C ARG A 174 -13.05 -7.72 -1.72
N SER A 175 -13.94 -6.84 -2.15
CA SER A 175 -15.09 -7.21 -2.96
C SER A 175 -15.31 -6.18 -4.06
N SER A 176 -15.53 -6.65 -5.28
CA SER A 176 -15.96 -5.84 -6.41
C SER A 176 -17.48 -5.78 -6.44
N LEU A 177 -18.01 -4.62 -6.76
CA LEU A 177 -19.45 -4.38 -6.87
C LEU A 177 -19.82 -4.15 -8.33
N PRO A 178 -21.06 -4.48 -8.73
CA PRO A 178 -21.52 -4.26 -10.11
C PRO A 178 -21.44 -2.78 -10.51
N ASP A 179 -21.15 -2.53 -11.78
CA ASP A 179 -21.19 -1.22 -12.37
C ASP A 179 -22.59 -0.58 -12.22
N MET A 180 -22.61 0.72 -11.99
CA MET A 180 -23.84 1.49 -11.83
C MET A 180 -23.88 2.64 -12.84
N ARG A 181 -25.10 3.01 -13.24
CA ARG A 181 -25.31 4.16 -14.11
C ARG A 181 -26.43 5.05 -13.60
N PHE A 182 -26.14 6.33 -13.46
CA PHE A 182 -27.06 7.36 -13.02
C PHE A 182 -27.16 8.45 -14.11
N GLY A 183 -28.13 8.32 -15.01
CA GLY A 183 -28.24 9.20 -16.17
C GLY A 183 -27.01 9.08 -17.09
N SER A 184 -26.27 10.17 -17.27
CA SER A 184 -25.04 10.22 -18.06
C SER A 184 -23.78 9.82 -17.29
N VAL A 185 -23.87 9.66 -15.98
CA VAL A 185 -22.71 9.29 -15.13
C VAL A 185 -22.63 7.77 -15.01
N SER A 186 -21.51 7.19 -15.48
CA SER A 186 -21.17 5.79 -15.25
C SER A 186 -20.23 5.68 -14.04
N LEU A 187 -20.49 4.70 -13.18
CA LEU A 187 -19.59 4.26 -12.13
C LEU A 187 -19.18 2.81 -12.41
N SER A 188 -17.91 2.58 -12.58
CA SER A 188 -17.33 1.26 -12.81
C SER A 188 -16.22 0.98 -11.80
N GLU A 189 -15.73 -0.25 -11.80
CA GLU A 189 -14.67 -0.69 -10.89
C GLU A 189 -14.94 -0.30 -9.42
N ILE A 190 -16.21 -0.39 -9.01
CA ILE A 190 -16.63 -0.09 -7.65
C ILE A 190 -16.11 -1.22 -6.77
N ALA A 191 -15.35 -0.88 -5.75
CA ALA A 191 -14.76 -1.87 -4.86
C ALA A 191 -14.74 -1.39 -3.40
N VAL A 192 -14.82 -2.35 -2.49
CA VAL A 192 -14.63 -2.15 -1.06
C VAL A 192 -13.52 -3.06 -0.57
N GLY A 193 -12.78 -2.60 0.42
CA GLY A 193 -11.68 -3.33 1.06
C GLY A 193 -11.80 -3.28 2.57
N VAL A 194 -11.35 -4.34 3.23
CA VAL A 194 -11.15 -4.39 4.68
C VAL A 194 -9.77 -4.99 4.94
N GLY A 195 -9.01 -4.36 5.84
CA GLY A 195 -7.72 -4.81 6.30
C GLY A 195 -7.71 -5.00 7.81
N ALA A 196 -7.08 -6.06 8.30
CA ALA A 196 -6.63 -6.20 9.68
C ALA A 196 -5.11 -6.25 9.66
N VAL A 197 -4.48 -5.13 9.98
CA VAL A 197 -3.03 -4.94 9.92
C VAL A 197 -2.44 -5.22 11.29
N ASN A 198 -1.29 -5.89 11.31
CA ASN A 198 -0.61 -6.29 12.54
C ASN A 198 -1.52 -7.09 13.50
N LEU A 199 -2.32 -8.00 12.95
CA LEU A 199 -3.24 -8.85 13.75
C LEU A 199 -2.48 -9.64 14.81
N PHE A 200 -1.29 -10.11 14.47
CA PHE A 200 -0.33 -10.71 15.39
C PHE A 200 1.06 -10.22 15.04
N GLY A 201 1.90 -9.93 16.03
CA GLY A 201 3.29 -9.61 15.79
C GLY A 201 3.91 -8.78 16.89
N ALA A 202 5.23 -8.86 16.95
CA ALA A 202 6.04 -8.12 17.90
C ALA A 202 7.44 -7.89 17.32
N LEU A 203 8.11 -6.85 17.81
CA LEU A 203 9.52 -6.55 17.59
C LEU A 203 10.26 -6.78 18.89
N SER A 204 11.29 -7.63 18.88
CA SER A 204 12.09 -7.95 20.05
C SER A 204 13.51 -7.39 19.88
N TYR A 205 13.95 -6.65 20.86
CA TYR A 205 15.32 -6.32 21.15
C TYR A 205 15.80 -7.24 22.29
N ASP A 206 17.07 -7.26 22.62
CA ASP A 206 17.65 -8.23 23.57
C ASP A 206 16.76 -8.60 24.77
N GLU A 207 16.38 -7.61 25.59
CA GLU A 207 15.57 -7.81 26.80
C GLU A 207 14.14 -7.24 26.70
N VAL A 208 13.83 -6.50 25.61
CA VAL A 208 12.56 -5.78 25.45
C VAL A 208 11.79 -6.31 24.25
N GLN A 209 10.51 -6.56 24.45
CA GLN A 209 9.58 -6.90 23.38
C GLN A 209 8.51 -5.83 23.25
N GLU A 210 8.36 -5.28 22.06
CA GLU A 210 7.33 -4.31 21.72
C GLU A 210 6.28 -4.96 20.80
N GLN A 211 5.02 -4.89 21.19
CA GLN A 211 3.91 -5.41 20.38
C GLN A 211 3.59 -4.41 19.25
N PHE A 212 3.35 -4.91 18.04
CA PHE A 212 2.74 -4.09 17.00
C PHE A 212 1.27 -3.82 17.34
N GLY A 213 0.86 -2.56 17.25
CA GLY A 213 -0.56 -2.19 17.41
C GLY A 213 -1.39 -2.72 16.23
N MET A 214 -2.44 -3.48 16.53
CA MET A 214 -3.40 -3.90 15.52
C MET A 214 -4.20 -2.68 15.02
N ASP A 215 -4.39 -2.57 13.71
CA ASP A 215 -5.28 -1.61 13.09
C ASP A 215 -6.29 -2.31 12.17
N ILE A 216 -7.50 -1.76 12.12
CA ILE A 216 -8.55 -2.16 11.19
C ILE A 216 -8.73 -1.04 10.18
N GLU A 217 -8.67 -1.40 8.93
CA GLU A 217 -8.76 -0.49 7.79
C GLU A 217 -10.01 -0.80 6.96
N LEU A 218 -10.70 0.24 6.54
CA LEU A 218 -11.88 0.16 5.68
C LEU A 218 -11.63 1.04 4.44
N GLY A 219 -11.80 0.50 3.26
CA GLY A 219 -11.55 1.22 2.02
C GLY A 219 -12.68 1.10 1.02
N ALA A 220 -12.83 2.13 0.18
CA ALA A 220 -13.73 2.12 -0.94
C ALA A 220 -13.15 2.90 -2.12
N SER A 221 -13.44 2.47 -3.33
CA SER A 221 -13.10 3.20 -4.54
C SER A 221 -14.13 3.00 -5.64
N ALA A 222 -14.18 3.96 -6.57
CA ALA A 222 -14.98 3.87 -7.79
C ALA A 222 -14.32 4.66 -8.92
N LEU A 223 -14.52 4.22 -10.14
CA LEU A 223 -14.11 4.89 -11.36
C LEU A 223 -15.33 5.59 -11.99
N PHE A 224 -15.29 6.92 -12.07
CA PHE A 224 -16.32 7.76 -12.64
C PHE A 224 -15.99 8.07 -14.10
N MET A 225 -16.96 7.83 -14.98
CA MET A 225 -16.88 8.18 -16.40
C MET A 225 -15.58 7.68 -17.07
N GLU A 226 -15.09 6.53 -16.63
CA GLU A 226 -13.87 5.85 -17.14
C GLU A 226 -12.58 6.70 -17.04
N ALA A 227 -12.61 7.82 -16.32
CA ALA A 227 -11.50 8.76 -16.28
C ALA A 227 -11.10 9.21 -14.86
N VAL A 228 -12.04 9.30 -13.92
CA VAL A 228 -11.79 9.83 -12.58
C VAL A 228 -12.01 8.75 -11.54
N ARG A 229 -10.95 8.24 -10.92
CA ARG A 229 -11.04 7.35 -9.77
C ARG A 229 -11.05 8.17 -8.48
N ALA A 230 -12.07 7.98 -7.66
CA ALA A 230 -12.08 8.43 -6.28
C ALA A 230 -11.83 7.26 -5.34
N SER A 231 -11.09 7.50 -4.26
CA SER A 231 -10.77 6.50 -3.23
C SER A 231 -10.80 7.10 -1.84
N LEU A 232 -11.15 6.27 -0.88
CA LEU A 232 -11.27 6.59 0.54
C LEU A 232 -10.78 5.40 1.34
N ASP A 233 -9.87 5.61 2.29
CA ASP A 233 -9.54 4.64 3.33
C ASP A 233 -9.69 5.29 4.71
N LEU A 234 -10.28 4.54 5.64
CA LEU A 234 -10.45 4.89 7.04
C LEU A 234 -9.73 3.84 7.89
N HIS A 235 -8.75 4.28 8.65
CA HIS A 235 -8.08 3.48 9.66
C HIS A 235 -8.76 3.74 11.01
N LEU A 236 -9.20 2.71 11.69
CA LEU A 236 -9.85 2.87 13.01
C LEU A 236 -8.86 3.42 14.05
N GLY A 237 -7.55 3.33 13.76
CA GLY A 237 -6.46 4.04 14.41
C GLY A 237 -6.51 5.58 14.32
N GLY A 238 -7.51 6.15 13.63
CA GLY A 238 -7.71 7.61 13.53
C GLY A 238 -7.07 8.28 12.32
N GLU A 239 -6.72 7.52 11.28
CA GLU A 239 -6.21 8.05 10.02
C GLU A 239 -7.28 7.97 8.93
N LEU A 240 -7.45 9.07 8.21
CA LEU A 240 -8.34 9.17 7.05
C LEU A 240 -7.52 9.53 5.81
N ARG A 241 -7.75 8.82 4.71
CA ARG A 241 -7.12 9.02 3.42
C ARG A 241 -8.16 9.24 2.34
N LEU A 242 -7.98 10.28 1.56
CA LEU A 242 -8.84 10.64 0.44
C LEU A 242 -7.99 10.83 -0.80
N GLY A 243 -8.42 10.26 -1.91
CA GLY A 243 -7.71 10.36 -3.16
C GLY A 243 -8.59 10.55 -4.38
N VAL A 244 -8.04 11.28 -5.34
CA VAL A 244 -8.58 11.40 -6.69
C VAL A 244 -7.46 11.20 -7.69
N SER A 245 -7.69 10.33 -8.67
CA SER A 245 -6.81 10.12 -9.82
C SER A 245 -7.58 10.41 -11.09
N TYR A 246 -7.09 11.32 -11.91
CA TYR A 246 -7.64 11.66 -13.22
C TYR A 246 -6.74 11.13 -14.33
N SER A 247 -7.26 10.22 -15.13
CA SER A 247 -6.58 9.60 -16.27
C SER A 247 -7.32 9.95 -17.57
N PRO A 248 -7.00 11.10 -18.20
CA PRO A 248 -7.67 11.52 -19.44
C PRO A 248 -7.38 10.58 -20.61
N MET A 249 -6.31 9.80 -20.49
CA MET A 249 -5.90 8.77 -21.43
C MET A 249 -5.17 7.65 -20.67
N PRO A 250 -5.13 6.41 -21.18
CA PRO A 250 -4.50 5.28 -20.48
C PRO A 250 -3.00 5.46 -20.19
N THR A 251 -2.34 6.36 -20.92
CA THR A 251 -0.89 6.63 -20.79
C THR A 251 -0.53 7.66 -19.72
N PHE A 252 -1.51 8.38 -19.15
CA PHE A 252 -1.20 9.49 -18.25
C PHE A 252 -2.21 9.60 -17.11
N ALA A 253 -1.71 9.83 -15.90
CA ALA A 253 -2.53 10.03 -14.71
C ALA A 253 -2.05 11.24 -13.90
N LEU A 254 -2.99 12.06 -13.44
CA LEU A 254 -2.80 13.13 -12.46
C LEU A 254 -3.48 12.70 -11.16
N ARG A 255 -2.80 12.91 -10.03
CA ARG A 255 -3.31 12.46 -8.74
C ARG A 255 -3.23 13.57 -7.71
N LEU A 256 -4.23 13.67 -6.86
CA LEU A 256 -4.30 14.55 -5.70
C LEU A 256 -4.91 13.78 -4.52
N GLY A 257 -4.46 14.11 -3.33
CA GLY A 257 -5.02 13.46 -2.14
C GLY A 257 -4.69 14.17 -0.83
N ILE A 258 -5.28 13.63 0.20
CA ILE A 258 -5.19 14.13 1.56
C ILE A 258 -5.02 12.94 2.50
N ILE A 259 -4.09 13.07 3.44
CA ILE A 259 -3.89 12.17 4.57
C ILE A 259 -4.11 12.98 5.83
N SER A 260 -5.07 12.57 6.66
CA SER A 260 -5.35 13.17 7.97
C SER A 260 -5.11 12.13 9.06
N LYS A 261 -4.05 12.31 9.83
CA LYS A 261 -3.69 11.52 11.02
C LYS A 261 -3.57 12.49 12.20
N SER A 262 -2.47 12.50 12.90
CA SER A 262 -2.12 13.53 13.90
C SER A 262 -1.79 14.90 13.26
N SER A 263 -1.43 14.92 11.99
CA SER A 263 -1.20 16.09 11.16
C SER A 263 -1.89 15.93 9.80
N PHE A 264 -2.06 17.06 9.11
CA PHE A 264 -2.67 17.09 7.78
C PHE A 264 -1.58 17.12 6.71
N SER A 265 -1.64 16.20 5.77
CA SER A 265 -0.73 16.13 4.63
C SER A 265 -1.50 16.20 3.31
N VAL A 266 -0.98 16.97 2.37
CA VAL A 266 -1.46 17.02 0.99
C VAL A 266 -0.52 16.22 0.12
N THR A 267 -1.07 15.47 -0.80
CA THR A 267 -0.30 14.68 -1.77
C THR A 267 -0.64 15.11 -3.19
N ALA A 268 0.34 15.00 -4.06
CA ALA A 268 0.15 15.18 -5.50
C ALA A 268 0.99 14.12 -6.24
N GLY A 269 0.51 13.65 -7.39
CA GLY A 269 1.20 12.61 -8.14
C GLY A 269 1.00 12.73 -9.64
N LEU A 270 1.96 12.16 -10.35
CA LEU A 270 1.95 12.00 -11.81
C LEU A 270 2.25 10.52 -12.13
N GLY A 271 1.58 9.99 -13.14
CA GLY A 271 1.86 8.66 -13.66
C GLY A 271 1.95 8.67 -15.18
N VAL A 272 2.91 7.93 -15.70
CA VAL A 272 3.06 7.67 -17.14
C VAL A 272 3.12 6.16 -17.34
N ASN A 273 2.24 5.63 -18.20
CA ASN A 273 2.20 4.23 -18.57
C ASN A 273 2.39 4.09 -20.08
N VAL A 274 3.40 3.34 -20.48
CA VAL A 274 3.66 3.01 -21.89
C VAL A 274 3.83 1.50 -22.00
N GLU A 275 2.79 0.84 -22.53
CA GLU A 275 2.82 -0.60 -22.84
C GLU A 275 3.27 -1.46 -21.64
N GLY A 276 2.76 -1.21 -20.44
CA GLY A 276 3.12 -1.96 -19.23
C GLY A 276 4.37 -1.50 -18.49
N PHE A 277 5.04 -0.47 -19.02
CA PHE A 277 6.13 0.23 -18.35
C PHE A 277 5.58 1.49 -17.70
N MET A 278 5.50 1.52 -16.37
CA MET A 278 4.90 2.63 -15.63
C MET A 278 5.95 3.34 -14.79
N ILE A 279 5.96 4.67 -14.87
CA ILE A 279 6.73 5.55 -14.00
C ILE A 279 5.74 6.40 -13.23
N ASP A 280 5.80 6.36 -11.91
CA ASP A 280 5.00 7.19 -11.03
C ASP A 280 5.89 8.09 -10.18
N TYR A 281 5.39 9.29 -9.93
CA TYR A 281 5.98 10.26 -9.03
C TYR A 281 4.93 10.70 -8.03
N ALA A 282 5.32 10.84 -6.75
CA ALA A 282 4.49 11.41 -5.70
C ALA A 282 5.27 12.45 -4.89
N PHE A 283 4.56 13.53 -4.58
CA PHE A 283 4.95 14.59 -3.66
C PHE A 283 4.03 14.52 -2.44
N VAL A 284 4.61 14.52 -1.24
CA VAL A 284 3.86 14.45 0.02
C VAL A 284 4.37 15.54 0.95
N THR A 285 3.46 16.39 1.41
CA THR A 285 3.77 17.39 2.44
C THR A 285 3.82 16.74 3.82
N HIS A 286 4.68 17.26 4.68
CA HIS A 286 4.79 16.84 6.07
C HIS A 286 5.22 18.04 6.91
N THR A 287 4.98 18.00 8.23
CA THR A 287 5.38 19.07 9.16
C THR A 287 6.90 19.32 9.19
N LEU A 288 7.70 18.31 8.89
CA LEU A 288 9.17 18.37 8.80
C LEU A 288 9.69 18.76 7.42
N GLY A 289 8.81 19.00 6.44
CA GLY A 289 9.20 19.30 5.07
C GLY A 289 8.34 18.54 4.05
N ALA A 290 8.92 18.25 2.90
CA ALA A 290 8.25 17.46 1.87
C ALA A 290 9.10 16.26 1.48
N THR A 291 8.44 15.19 1.00
CA THR A 291 9.11 14.03 0.44
C THR A 291 8.76 13.87 -1.04
N HIS A 292 9.76 13.45 -1.80
CA HIS A 292 9.65 13.13 -3.22
C HIS A 292 9.86 11.63 -3.38
N ARG A 293 8.97 10.97 -4.10
CA ARG A 293 8.98 9.54 -4.30
C ARG A 293 8.83 9.22 -5.78
N ILE A 294 9.56 8.22 -6.22
CA ILE A 294 9.50 7.73 -7.59
C ILE A 294 9.40 6.21 -7.58
N SER A 295 8.59 5.65 -8.47
CA SER A 295 8.54 4.22 -8.72
C SER A 295 8.64 3.91 -10.20
N LEU A 296 9.16 2.72 -10.47
CA LEU A 296 9.14 2.07 -11.75
C LEU A 296 8.41 0.75 -11.60
N THR A 297 7.35 0.55 -12.39
CA THR A 297 6.60 -0.70 -12.40
C THR A 297 6.60 -1.30 -13.79
N LEU A 298 6.84 -2.61 -13.88
CA LEU A 298 6.77 -3.42 -15.09
C LEU A 298 5.61 -4.40 -14.93
N ASP A 299 4.58 -4.24 -15.75
CA ASP A 299 3.49 -5.19 -15.85
C ASP A 299 3.72 -6.10 -17.07
N PHE A 300 4.19 -7.31 -16.80
CA PHE A 300 4.55 -8.27 -17.86
C PHE A 300 3.32 -8.83 -18.60
N SER A 301 2.11 -8.67 -18.06
CA SER A 301 0.89 -9.11 -18.74
C SER A 301 0.50 -8.18 -19.89
N SER A 302 0.89 -6.91 -19.81
CA SER A 302 0.61 -5.86 -20.80
C SER A 302 1.88 -5.37 -21.53
N LEU A 303 3.06 -5.91 -21.19
CA LEU A 303 4.35 -5.45 -21.73
C LEU A 303 4.54 -5.91 -23.20
N ASP A 304 4.42 -4.98 -24.15
CA ASP A 304 4.85 -5.17 -25.55
C ASP A 304 6.21 -4.52 -25.77
N ILE A 305 7.29 -5.34 -25.69
CA ILE A 305 8.67 -4.88 -25.89
C ILE A 305 8.86 -4.29 -27.28
N GLY A 306 8.15 -4.80 -28.29
CA GLY A 306 8.22 -4.29 -29.67
C GLY A 306 7.58 -2.90 -29.78
N ALA A 307 6.41 -2.69 -29.18
CA ALA A 307 5.75 -1.39 -29.14
C ALA A 307 6.54 -0.40 -28.29
N LEU A 308 7.05 -0.80 -27.14
CA LEU A 308 7.91 0.02 -26.28
C LEU A 308 9.17 0.51 -27.03
N SER A 309 9.86 -0.38 -27.75
CA SER A 309 11.02 -0.03 -28.57
C SER A 309 10.68 0.98 -29.66
N ARG A 310 9.53 0.84 -30.34
CA ARG A 310 9.06 1.80 -31.33
C ARG A 310 8.74 3.17 -30.73
N SER A 311 8.11 3.19 -29.56
CA SER A 311 7.76 4.42 -28.84
C SER A 311 9.01 5.16 -28.36
N LEU A 312 9.98 4.48 -27.80
CA LEU A 312 11.26 5.06 -27.38
C LEU A 312 12.06 5.64 -28.55
N ARG A 313 12.10 4.96 -29.72
CA ARG A 313 12.77 5.47 -30.92
C ARG A 313 12.14 6.74 -31.49
N ARG A 314 10.87 7.02 -31.21
CA ARG A 314 10.21 8.27 -31.61
C ARG A 314 10.50 9.43 -30.68
N LEU A 315 10.92 9.16 -29.45
CA LEU A 315 11.25 10.16 -28.42
C LEU A 315 12.74 10.53 -28.42
N LEU A 316 13.57 9.65 -28.95
CA LEU A 316 15.01 9.90 -29.12
C LEU A 316 15.27 10.45 -30.54
N PRO A 317 15.89 11.65 -30.66
CA PRO A 317 16.21 12.25 -31.98
C PRO A 317 17.18 11.42 -32.79
#